data_dbefa255e2f656cb6ddcbe408829e35d
#
_entry.id   dbefa255e2f656cb6ddcbe408829e35d
#
_cell.length_a   1.000
_cell.length_b   1.000
_cell.length_c   1.000
_cell.angle_alpha   90.00
_cell.angle_beta   90.00
_cell.angle_gamma   90.00
#
_symmetry.space_group_name_H-M   'P 1'
#
loop_
_entity.id
_entity.type
_entity.pdbx_description
1 polymer ?
#
loop_
_entity_poly.entity_id
_entity_poly.type
_entity_poly.pdbx_seq_one_letter_code
_entity_poly.pdbx_strand_id
1 'polypeptide(L)'
;TESLGASDSLFGPLTDGILNKCKTTTFIYKSVQPLSTVKRFIVVIPERAEREIGFPFWLIKIWNLGKNTSSKIVFYGSETTINFIKDIHAKHPVDAELNLFSDWDDFLILSRHINKDDTLVVVMSRKLNLSYNSVMSNIPGFMNKYFDKNNVLIVYPLQSTLSGSKLDLKSSAALETFTENIERLDDVRKLIGKLFRIK
;
A
#
# COMPACT_ATOMS: atom_id res chain seq x y z
N THR A 1 13.62 33.01 -18.55
CA THR A 1 13.83 31.56 -18.59
C THR A 1 14.23 31.12 -17.21
N GLU A 2 13.24 30.96 -16.33
CA GLU A 2 13.44 30.39 -15.00
C GLU A 2 13.56 28.88 -15.15
N SER A 3 14.72 28.36 -14.77
CA SER A 3 14.96 26.93 -14.61
C SER A 3 13.99 26.41 -13.54
N LEU A 4 13.04 25.60 -13.94
CA LEU A 4 12.24 24.79 -13.02
C LEU A 4 13.23 24.03 -12.14
N GLY A 5 13.25 24.39 -10.85
CA GLY A 5 14.09 23.80 -9.86
C GLY A 5 13.94 22.28 -9.88
N ALA A 6 15.06 21.58 -9.74
CA ALA A 6 15.10 20.15 -9.54
C ALA A 6 14.09 19.80 -8.44
N SER A 7 13.02 19.09 -8.78
CA SER A 7 12.10 18.56 -7.81
C SER A 7 12.94 17.74 -6.84
N ASP A 8 12.87 18.05 -5.55
CA ASP A 8 13.45 17.22 -4.49
C ASP A 8 12.77 15.85 -4.55
N SER A 9 13.23 15.01 -5.48
CA SER A 9 12.82 13.64 -5.60
C SER A 9 13.28 12.94 -4.33
N LEU A 10 12.32 12.55 -3.50
CA LEU A 10 12.58 11.84 -2.23
C LEU A 10 13.51 10.64 -2.44
N PHE A 11 13.48 10.05 -3.61
CA PHE A 11 14.16 8.80 -3.94
C PHE A 11 15.29 8.97 -4.97
N GLY A 12 15.51 10.18 -5.45
CA GLY A 12 16.51 10.50 -6.47
C GLY A 12 16.10 10.12 -7.90
N PRO A 13 16.86 10.60 -8.90
CA PRO A 13 16.51 10.46 -10.31
C PRO A 13 16.45 9.01 -10.82
N LEU A 14 17.18 8.09 -10.16
CA LEU A 14 17.12 6.66 -10.50
C LEU A 14 15.75 6.06 -10.22
N THR A 15 15.18 6.35 -9.04
CA THR A 15 13.87 5.84 -8.65
C THR A 15 12.77 6.42 -9.51
N ASP A 16 12.84 7.71 -9.85
CA ASP A 16 11.91 8.34 -10.78
C ASP A 16 11.98 7.69 -12.16
N GLY A 17 13.18 7.37 -12.63
CA GLY A 17 13.39 6.64 -13.88
C GLY A 17 12.77 5.24 -13.85
N ILE A 18 12.87 4.54 -12.74
CA ILE A 18 12.25 3.21 -12.54
C ILE A 18 10.72 3.35 -12.53
N LEU A 19 10.17 4.28 -11.74
CA LEU A 19 8.72 4.47 -11.63
C LEU A 19 8.07 4.86 -12.96
N ASN A 20 8.76 5.61 -13.80
CA ASN A 20 8.26 6.01 -15.12
C ASN A 20 8.24 4.84 -16.12
N LYS A 21 9.16 3.90 -16.00
CA LYS A 21 9.31 2.76 -16.93
C LYS A 21 8.63 1.48 -16.42
N CYS A 22 8.62 1.27 -15.11
CA CYS A 22 8.12 0.05 -14.50
C CYS A 22 6.60 0.15 -14.27
N LYS A 23 5.84 -0.75 -14.90
CA LYS A 23 4.38 -0.83 -14.76
C LYS A 23 3.92 -1.84 -13.72
N THR A 24 4.84 -2.61 -13.14
CA THR A 24 4.54 -3.60 -12.09
C THR A 24 4.31 -2.92 -10.74
N THR A 25 3.76 -3.67 -9.78
CA THR A 25 3.67 -3.20 -8.39
C THR A 25 5.09 -2.95 -7.86
N THR A 26 5.36 -1.72 -7.47
CA THR A 26 6.66 -1.29 -6.97
C THR A 26 6.51 -0.84 -5.51
N PHE A 27 7.39 -1.37 -4.66
CA PHE A 27 7.49 -0.99 -3.25
C PHE A 27 8.79 -0.22 -3.03
N ILE A 28 8.69 0.97 -2.45
CA ILE A 28 9.83 1.80 -2.06
C ILE A 28 9.85 1.90 -0.56
N TYR A 29 10.91 1.40 0.07
CA TYR A 29 11.00 1.30 1.52
C TYR A 29 12.15 2.16 2.05
N LYS A 30 11.82 3.10 2.95
CA LYS A 30 12.77 3.85 3.78
C LYS A 30 12.76 3.23 5.16
N SER A 31 13.87 2.62 5.54
CA SER A 31 14.05 1.98 6.85
C SER A 31 14.75 2.95 7.82
N VAL A 32 14.14 3.17 8.97
CA VAL A 32 14.71 3.90 10.10
C VAL A 32 14.97 2.94 11.27
N GLN A 33 14.14 1.91 11.39
CA GLN A 33 14.24 0.89 12.43
C GLN A 33 13.94 -0.50 11.85
N PRO A 34 14.39 -1.58 12.51
CA PRO A 34 14.12 -2.95 12.06
C PRO A 34 12.61 -3.24 11.97
N LEU A 35 12.18 -4.00 10.95
CA LEU A 35 10.78 -4.39 10.81
C LEU A 35 10.24 -5.20 12.00
N SER A 36 11.12 -5.94 12.69
CA SER A 36 10.75 -6.72 13.89
C SER A 36 10.33 -5.87 15.09
N THR A 37 10.62 -4.56 15.07
CA THR A 37 10.22 -3.62 16.14
C THR A 37 8.94 -2.86 15.81
N VAL A 38 8.41 -3.05 14.61
CA VAL A 38 7.20 -2.36 14.14
C VAL A 38 5.97 -2.92 14.85
N LYS A 39 5.17 -2.05 15.46
CA LYS A 39 3.92 -2.42 16.13
C LYS A 39 2.71 -2.29 15.23
N ARG A 40 2.69 -1.25 14.39
CA ARG A 40 1.56 -0.99 13.51
C ARG A 40 2.01 -0.60 12.11
N PHE A 41 1.27 -1.06 11.11
CA PHE A 41 1.32 -0.54 9.76
C PHE A 41 0.14 0.40 9.55
N ILE A 42 0.41 1.69 9.37
CA ILE A 42 -0.59 2.72 9.10
C ILE A 42 -0.72 2.84 7.58
N VAL A 43 -1.78 2.29 7.02
CA VAL A 43 -1.96 2.15 5.56
C VAL A 43 -2.96 3.18 5.06
N VAL A 44 -2.49 4.14 4.28
CA VAL A 44 -3.34 5.19 3.67
C VAL A 44 -3.61 4.83 2.22
N ILE A 45 -4.89 4.72 1.88
CA ILE A 45 -5.36 4.21 0.59
C ILE A 45 -6.17 5.29 -0.12
N PRO A 46 -5.86 5.60 -1.39
CA PRO A 46 -6.63 6.56 -2.15
C PRO A 46 -8.04 6.05 -2.48
N GLU A 47 -8.95 6.98 -2.65
CA GLU A 47 -10.30 6.68 -3.10
C GLU A 47 -10.29 5.92 -4.43
N ARG A 48 -11.16 4.95 -4.58
CA ARG A 48 -11.32 4.08 -5.77
C ARG A 48 -10.13 3.14 -6.04
N ALA A 49 -9.21 2.98 -5.09
CA ALA A 49 -8.08 2.05 -5.26
C ALA A 49 -8.55 0.60 -5.47
N GLU A 50 -9.67 0.20 -4.84
CA GLU A 50 -10.28 -1.13 -4.98
C GLU A 50 -10.71 -1.47 -6.41
N ARG A 51 -10.84 -0.45 -7.27
CA ARG A 51 -11.20 -0.59 -8.69
C ARG A 51 -9.98 -0.76 -9.60
N GLU A 52 -8.78 -0.69 -9.06
CA GLU A 52 -7.55 -0.82 -9.83
C GLU A 52 -7.06 -2.27 -9.86
N ILE A 53 -6.57 -2.70 -11.02
CA ILE A 53 -6.06 -4.07 -11.23
C ILE A 53 -4.92 -4.42 -10.25
N GLY A 54 -4.18 -3.44 -9.78
CA GLY A 54 -3.07 -3.61 -8.83
C GLY A 54 -3.52 -3.82 -7.39
N PHE A 55 -4.79 -3.55 -7.06
CA PHE A 55 -5.28 -3.54 -5.69
C PHE A 55 -5.06 -4.87 -4.95
N PRO A 56 -5.52 -6.03 -5.43
CA PRO A 56 -5.36 -7.28 -4.70
C PRO A 56 -3.88 -7.67 -4.52
N PHE A 57 -3.02 -7.30 -5.45
CA PHE A 57 -1.60 -7.70 -5.41
C PHE A 57 -0.80 -6.97 -4.32
N TRP A 58 -1.00 -5.68 -4.13
CA TRP A 58 -0.33 -4.97 -3.05
C TRP A 58 -1.01 -5.24 -1.70
N LEU A 59 -2.34 -5.36 -1.66
CA LEU A 59 -3.06 -5.60 -0.43
C LEU A 59 -2.64 -6.92 0.22
N ILE A 60 -2.50 -8.00 -0.56
CA ILE A 60 -2.03 -9.29 -0.03
C ILE A 60 -0.61 -9.20 0.55
N LYS A 61 0.26 -8.36 -0.02
CA LYS A 61 1.61 -8.16 0.51
C LYS A 61 1.57 -7.48 1.88
N ILE A 62 0.76 -6.42 2.03
CA ILE A 62 0.58 -5.73 3.32
C ILE A 62 -0.08 -6.66 4.34
N TRP A 63 -1.09 -7.43 3.92
CA TRP A 63 -1.76 -8.43 4.76
C TRP A 63 -0.78 -9.45 5.34
N ASN A 64 0.06 -10.02 4.48
CA ASN A 64 1.09 -10.96 4.89
C ASN A 64 2.19 -10.31 5.73
N LEU A 65 2.51 -9.05 5.48
CA LEU A 65 3.48 -8.32 6.28
C LEU A 65 2.99 -8.21 7.73
N GLY A 66 1.75 -7.77 7.95
CA GLY A 66 1.13 -7.73 9.29
C GLY A 66 1.11 -9.11 9.97
N LYS A 67 0.66 -10.15 9.25
CA LYS A 67 0.67 -11.54 9.76
C LYS A 67 2.06 -12.01 10.18
N ASN A 68 3.09 -11.73 9.37
CA ASN A 68 4.45 -12.24 9.58
C ASN A 68 5.19 -11.51 10.70
N THR A 69 4.89 -10.24 10.90
CA THR A 69 5.50 -9.43 11.96
C THR A 69 4.67 -9.41 13.23
N SER A 70 3.47 -10.01 13.22
CA SER A 70 2.48 -9.92 14.30
C SER A 70 2.13 -8.46 14.64
N SER A 71 2.16 -7.58 13.65
CA SER A 71 1.88 -6.16 13.78
C SER A 71 0.44 -5.88 13.39
N LYS A 72 -0.21 -4.96 14.08
CA LYS A 72 -1.55 -4.48 13.75
C LYS A 72 -1.52 -3.68 12.44
N ILE A 73 -2.52 -3.86 11.58
CA ILE A 73 -2.68 -3.06 10.37
C ILE A 73 -3.82 -2.08 10.60
N VAL A 74 -3.55 -0.79 10.44
CA VAL A 74 -4.55 0.28 10.57
C VAL A 74 -4.78 0.87 9.20
N PHE A 75 -5.95 0.60 8.62
CA PHE A 75 -6.32 1.08 7.30
C PHE A 75 -7.05 2.42 7.39
N TYR A 76 -6.67 3.34 6.52
CA TYR A 76 -7.35 4.61 6.27
C TYR A 76 -7.75 4.69 4.79
N GLY A 77 -9.02 4.86 4.50
CA GLY A 77 -9.52 4.93 3.13
C GLY A 77 -10.96 5.41 3.04
N SER A 78 -11.45 5.57 1.81
CA SER A 78 -12.85 5.92 1.57
C SER A 78 -13.80 4.82 2.08
N GLU A 79 -15.05 5.16 2.31
CA GLU A 79 -16.06 4.22 2.78
C GLU A 79 -16.15 2.98 1.88
N THR A 80 -16.13 3.17 0.57
CA THR A 80 -16.18 2.06 -0.40
C THR A 80 -14.98 1.14 -0.26
N THR A 81 -13.77 1.70 -0.19
CA THR A 81 -12.52 0.95 -0.03
C THR A 81 -12.51 0.20 1.31
N ILE A 82 -12.93 0.85 2.39
CA ILE A 82 -12.96 0.25 3.73
C ILE A 82 -13.98 -0.89 3.80
N ASN A 83 -15.17 -0.73 3.23
CA ASN A 83 -16.16 -1.81 3.17
C ASN A 83 -15.63 -3.02 2.38
N PHE A 84 -14.93 -2.79 1.28
CA PHE A 84 -14.29 -3.85 0.52
C PHE A 84 -13.23 -4.60 1.36
N ILE A 85 -12.38 -3.88 2.10
CA ILE A 85 -11.37 -4.48 2.99
C ILE A 85 -12.06 -5.25 4.14
N LYS A 86 -13.19 -4.76 4.65
CA LYS A 86 -13.99 -5.43 5.67
C LYS A 86 -14.50 -6.79 5.20
N ASP A 87 -14.95 -6.89 3.96
CA ASP A 87 -15.40 -8.15 3.37
C ASP A 87 -14.24 -9.17 3.26
N ILE A 88 -13.04 -8.69 2.91
CA ILE A 88 -11.83 -9.51 2.90
C ILE A 88 -11.48 -9.96 4.32
N HIS A 89 -11.51 -9.03 5.28
CA HIS A 89 -11.17 -9.29 6.67
C HIS A 89 -12.09 -10.34 7.30
N ALA A 90 -13.37 -10.34 6.95
CA ALA A 90 -14.33 -11.33 7.42
C ALA A 90 -13.97 -12.76 6.97
N LYS A 91 -13.36 -12.91 5.80
CA LYS A 91 -12.93 -14.22 5.25
C LYS A 91 -11.52 -14.61 5.68
N HIS A 92 -10.65 -13.65 5.83
CA HIS A 92 -9.22 -13.83 6.13
C HIS A 92 -8.79 -12.90 7.27
N PRO A 93 -9.13 -13.21 8.53
CA PRO A 93 -8.90 -12.31 9.65
C PRO A 93 -7.41 -12.07 9.92
N VAL A 94 -7.09 -10.82 10.23
CA VAL A 94 -5.80 -10.35 10.74
C VAL A 94 -6.07 -9.33 11.87
N ASP A 95 -5.06 -8.98 12.66
CA ASP A 95 -5.21 -7.85 13.59
C ASP A 95 -5.27 -6.55 12.79
N ALA A 96 -6.47 -6.03 12.58
CA ALA A 96 -6.69 -4.85 11.76
C ALA A 96 -7.70 -3.88 12.39
N GLU A 97 -7.50 -2.61 12.08
CA GLU A 97 -8.42 -1.50 12.39
C GLU A 97 -8.76 -0.77 11.10
N LEU A 98 -10.02 -0.38 10.94
CA LEU A 98 -10.54 0.20 9.71
C LEU A 98 -11.09 1.59 10.01
N ASN A 99 -10.49 2.62 9.41
CA ASN A 99 -10.84 4.02 9.62
C ASN A 99 -11.22 4.70 8.31
N LEU A 100 -12.17 5.62 8.37
CA LEU A 100 -12.55 6.42 7.22
C LEU A 100 -11.52 7.54 7.01
N PHE A 101 -11.11 7.72 5.76
CA PHE A 101 -10.24 8.78 5.32
C PHE A 101 -10.55 9.07 3.83
N SER A 102 -11.11 10.23 3.56
CA SER A 102 -11.52 10.62 2.20
C SER A 102 -10.81 11.87 1.69
N ASP A 103 -10.36 12.73 2.60
CA ASP A 103 -9.73 14.00 2.22
C ASP A 103 -8.20 13.90 2.32
N TRP A 104 -7.54 13.90 1.16
CA TRP A 104 -6.09 13.87 1.07
C TRP A 104 -5.42 15.17 1.48
N ASP A 105 -6.13 16.29 1.55
CA ASP A 105 -5.61 17.55 2.09
C ASP A 105 -5.35 17.41 3.60
N ASP A 106 -6.10 16.53 4.26
CA ASP A 106 -5.91 16.17 5.68
C ASP A 106 -4.79 15.14 5.93
N PHE A 107 -4.06 14.71 4.89
CA PHE A 107 -3.02 13.67 5.03
C PHE A 107 -2.03 13.96 6.15
N LEU A 108 -1.64 15.22 6.34
CA LEU A 108 -0.67 15.60 7.40
C LEU A 108 -1.24 15.47 8.81
N ILE A 109 -2.56 15.41 8.99
CA ILE A 109 -3.17 15.18 10.31
C ILE A 109 -2.78 13.79 10.83
N LEU A 110 -2.59 12.81 9.93
CA LEU A 110 -2.14 11.48 10.30
C LEU A 110 -0.78 11.49 11.02
N SER A 111 0.10 12.47 10.72
CA SER A 111 1.39 12.58 11.40
C SER A 111 1.28 12.72 12.92
N ARG A 112 0.15 13.24 13.42
CA ARG A 112 -0.12 13.37 14.86
C ARG A 112 -0.49 12.05 15.54
N HIS A 113 -0.90 11.05 14.76
CA HIS A 113 -1.36 9.74 15.24
C HIS A 113 -0.35 8.62 15.04
N ILE A 114 0.77 8.92 14.38
CA ILE A 114 1.83 7.97 14.06
C ILE A 114 2.91 8.02 15.16
N ASN A 115 3.16 6.88 15.78
CA ASN A 115 4.20 6.71 16.79
C ASN A 115 5.53 6.32 16.13
N LYS A 116 6.64 6.39 16.88
CA LYS A 116 7.98 6.07 16.36
C LYS A 116 8.12 4.62 15.90
N ASP A 117 7.39 3.71 16.54
CA ASP A 117 7.37 2.27 16.25
C ASP A 117 6.30 1.86 15.23
N ASP A 118 5.69 2.82 14.55
CA ASP A 118 4.80 2.59 13.43
C ASP A 118 5.55 2.69 12.08
N THR A 119 5.06 1.97 11.10
CA THR A 119 5.45 2.13 9.70
C THR A 119 4.31 2.77 8.93
N LEU A 120 4.58 3.92 8.31
CA LEU A 120 3.63 4.55 7.40
C LEU A 120 3.69 3.87 6.04
N VAL A 121 2.55 3.38 5.58
CA VAL A 121 2.38 2.79 4.24
C VAL A 121 1.47 3.70 3.42
N VAL A 122 1.97 4.25 2.33
CA VAL A 122 1.17 5.11 1.44
C VAL A 122 0.97 4.42 0.11
N VAL A 123 -0.28 4.12 -0.21
CA VAL A 123 -0.65 3.61 -1.53
C VAL A 123 -0.79 4.80 -2.47
N MET A 124 0.11 4.88 -3.43
CA MET A 124 0.13 5.93 -4.45
C MET A 124 -0.68 5.51 -5.67
N SER A 125 -1.03 6.48 -6.47
CA SER A 125 -1.60 6.24 -7.79
C SER A 125 -0.85 7.01 -8.85
N ARG A 126 -0.91 6.53 -10.10
CA ARG A 126 -0.28 7.21 -11.24
C ARG A 126 -1.31 8.09 -11.95
N LYS A 127 -0.86 9.18 -12.57
CA LYS A 127 -1.72 10.25 -13.13
C LYS A 127 -2.89 9.80 -14.02
N LEU A 128 -2.82 8.63 -14.63
CA LEU A 128 -3.87 8.11 -15.52
C LEU A 128 -4.82 7.13 -14.85
N ASN A 129 -4.61 6.81 -13.59
CA ASN A 129 -5.42 5.85 -12.84
C ASN A 129 -6.64 6.52 -12.17
N LEU A 130 -7.66 5.70 -11.87
CA LEU A 130 -8.91 6.16 -11.26
C LEU A 130 -8.73 6.71 -9.84
N SER A 131 -7.75 6.21 -9.11
CA SER A 131 -7.47 6.58 -7.72
C SER A 131 -6.49 7.76 -7.60
N TYR A 132 -6.06 8.37 -8.73
CA TYR A 132 -5.11 9.47 -8.69
C TYR A 132 -5.73 10.73 -8.07
N ASN A 133 -5.00 11.31 -7.12
CA ASN A 133 -5.28 12.61 -6.55
C ASN A 133 -4.04 13.50 -6.71
N SER A 134 -4.22 14.78 -7.06
CA SER A 134 -3.12 15.72 -7.29
C SER A 134 -2.24 15.97 -6.06
N VAL A 135 -2.80 15.87 -4.85
CA VAL A 135 -2.08 15.98 -3.57
C VAL A 135 -0.98 14.93 -3.44
N MET A 136 -1.12 13.78 -4.12
CA MET A 136 -0.09 12.73 -4.12
C MET A 136 1.27 13.20 -4.63
N SER A 137 1.32 14.22 -5.48
CA SER A 137 2.58 14.80 -5.93
C SER A 137 3.41 15.44 -4.80
N ASN A 138 2.75 15.83 -3.70
CA ASN A 138 3.38 16.45 -2.53
C ASN A 138 3.84 15.41 -1.48
N ILE A 139 3.32 14.18 -1.55
CA ILE A 139 3.60 13.13 -0.56
C ILE A 139 5.11 12.90 -0.37
N PRO A 140 5.95 12.81 -1.42
CA PRO A 140 7.39 12.64 -1.25
C PRO A 140 8.02 13.74 -0.37
N GLY A 141 7.63 15.00 -0.56
CA GLY A 141 8.11 16.11 0.28
C GLY A 141 7.66 15.99 1.73
N PHE A 142 6.43 15.53 1.98
CA PHE A 142 5.90 15.32 3.33
C PHE A 142 6.65 14.20 4.07
N MET A 143 7.08 13.14 3.37
CA MET A 143 7.81 12.03 3.98
C MET A 143 9.11 12.49 4.65
N ASN A 144 9.86 13.36 4.02
CA ASN A 144 11.12 13.87 4.58
C ASN A 144 10.89 14.83 5.74
N LYS A 145 9.84 15.65 5.67
CA LYS A 145 9.62 16.72 6.63
C LYS A 145 8.89 16.27 7.90
N TYR A 146 7.92 15.36 7.78
CA TYR A 146 7.01 15.03 8.86
C TYR A 146 7.13 13.58 9.34
N PHE A 147 7.77 12.69 8.54
CA PHE A 147 7.91 11.27 8.84
C PHE A 147 9.37 10.79 8.76
N ASP A 148 10.30 11.71 9.06
CA ASP A 148 11.75 11.44 9.01
C ASP A 148 12.17 10.33 9.98
N LYS A 149 11.47 10.20 11.11
CA LYS A 149 11.72 9.24 12.20
C LYS A 149 10.96 7.92 12.09
N ASN A 150 10.16 7.76 11.04
CA ASN A 150 9.36 6.56 10.82
C ASN A 150 9.90 5.74 9.65
N ASN A 151 9.68 4.42 9.72
CA ASN A 151 9.73 3.61 8.53
C ASN A 151 8.62 4.06 7.58
N VAL A 152 8.93 4.18 6.31
CA VAL A 152 7.97 4.56 5.27
C VAL A 152 8.01 3.54 4.14
N LEU A 153 6.86 3.04 3.76
CA LEU A 153 6.67 2.14 2.63
C LEU A 153 5.72 2.82 1.62
N ILE A 154 6.23 3.18 0.47
CA ILE A 154 5.41 3.72 -0.62
C ILE A 154 5.12 2.60 -1.62
N VAL A 155 3.85 2.47 -1.96
CA VAL A 155 3.36 1.44 -2.88
C VAL A 155 2.84 2.09 -4.14
N TYR A 156 3.44 1.76 -5.28
CA TYR A 156 2.93 2.09 -6.60
C TYR A 156 2.29 0.84 -7.20
N PRO A 157 0.95 0.76 -7.29
CA PRO A 157 0.27 -0.41 -7.81
C PRO A 157 0.60 -0.73 -9.26
N LEU A 158 0.41 -1.99 -9.63
CA LEU A 158 0.45 -2.46 -11.03
C LEU A 158 -0.48 -1.63 -11.90
N GLN A 159 0.00 -1.25 -13.08
CA GLN A 159 -0.81 -0.60 -14.11
C GLN A 159 -1.23 -1.58 -15.20
N SER A 160 -2.43 -1.41 -15.72
CA SER A 160 -2.84 -2.06 -16.96
C SER A 160 -1.99 -1.54 -18.13
N THR A 161 -1.47 -2.46 -18.95
CA THR A 161 -0.76 -2.11 -20.19
C THR A 161 -1.72 -1.78 -21.34
N LEU A 162 -3.00 -2.06 -21.17
CA LEU A 162 -4.03 -1.83 -22.18
C LEU A 162 -4.55 -0.40 -22.06
N SER A 163 -4.02 0.50 -22.86
CA SER A 163 -4.60 1.82 -23.10
C SER A 163 -6.01 1.64 -23.65
N GLY A 164 -7.02 1.98 -22.85
CA GLY A 164 -8.41 2.08 -23.31
C GLY A 164 -9.38 1.02 -22.84
N SER A 165 -8.97 -0.09 -22.25
CA SER A 165 -9.91 -0.94 -21.51
C SER A 165 -10.04 -0.39 -20.09
N LYS A 166 -11.16 0.27 -19.79
CA LYS A 166 -11.69 0.37 -18.44
C LYS A 166 -12.01 -1.08 -18.00
N LEU A 167 -11.02 -1.80 -17.53
CA LEU A 167 -11.26 -2.96 -16.69
C LEU A 167 -11.82 -2.39 -15.38
N ASP A 168 -13.12 -2.11 -15.37
CA ASP A 168 -13.89 -2.08 -14.16
C ASP A 168 -13.80 -3.52 -13.60
N LEU A 169 -12.75 -3.78 -12.85
CA LEU A 169 -12.74 -4.94 -11.98
C LEU A 169 -13.92 -4.71 -11.05
N LYS A 170 -15.04 -5.40 -11.35
CA LYS A 170 -16.14 -5.48 -10.41
C LYS A 170 -15.51 -5.91 -9.09
N SER A 171 -15.94 -5.34 -8.01
CA SER A 171 -15.40 -5.64 -6.67
C SER A 171 -15.28 -7.14 -6.38
N SER A 172 -16.14 -7.97 -7.00
CA SER A 172 -16.10 -9.43 -6.96
C SER A 172 -14.81 -10.02 -7.55
N ALA A 173 -14.35 -9.55 -8.71
CA ALA A 173 -13.14 -10.11 -9.36
C ALA A 173 -11.86 -9.78 -8.57
N ALA A 174 -11.78 -8.58 -7.99
CA ALA A 174 -10.65 -8.22 -7.13
C ALA A 174 -10.66 -9.04 -5.83
N LEU A 175 -11.83 -9.32 -5.27
CA LEU A 175 -12.00 -10.17 -4.10
C LEU A 175 -11.62 -11.63 -4.40
N GLU A 176 -12.04 -12.17 -5.53
CA GLU A 176 -11.68 -13.51 -5.98
C GLU A 176 -10.16 -13.63 -6.15
N THR A 177 -9.54 -12.71 -6.86
CA THR A 177 -8.08 -12.67 -7.05
C THR A 177 -7.33 -12.59 -5.72
N PHE A 178 -7.83 -11.80 -4.77
CA PHE A 178 -7.24 -11.70 -3.43
C PHE A 178 -7.35 -13.03 -2.69
N THR A 179 -8.54 -13.64 -2.69
CA THR A 179 -8.81 -14.91 -2.02
C THR A 179 -7.94 -16.03 -2.57
N GLU A 180 -7.90 -16.22 -3.90
CA GLU A 180 -7.05 -17.22 -4.55
C GLU A 180 -5.56 -17.05 -4.20
N ASN A 181 -5.07 -15.83 -4.17
CA ASN A 181 -3.66 -15.58 -3.84
C ASN A 181 -3.35 -15.85 -2.36
N ILE A 182 -4.28 -15.58 -1.44
CA ILE A 182 -4.10 -15.92 -0.02
C ILE A 182 -4.08 -17.45 0.15
N GLU A 183 -5.03 -18.15 -0.44
CA GLU A 183 -5.13 -19.61 -0.34
C GLU A 183 -3.86 -20.30 -0.87
N ARG A 184 -3.35 -19.88 -2.02
CA ARG A 184 -2.08 -20.38 -2.57
C ARG A 184 -0.90 -20.16 -1.61
N LEU A 185 -0.82 -19.00 -0.96
CA LEU A 185 0.26 -18.71 -0.01
C LEU A 185 0.14 -19.53 1.29
N ASP A 186 -1.07 -19.73 1.79
CA ASP A 186 -1.31 -20.54 2.98
C ASP A 186 -1.01 -22.04 2.70
N ASP A 187 -1.29 -22.52 1.51
CA ASP A 187 -0.93 -23.88 1.08
C ASP A 187 0.59 -24.08 0.95
N VAL A 188 1.31 -23.12 0.37
CA VAL A 188 2.78 -23.13 0.32
C VAL A 188 3.36 -23.12 1.74
N ARG A 189 2.81 -22.32 2.66
CA ARG A 189 3.25 -22.31 4.08
C ARG A 189 3.02 -23.64 4.78
N LYS A 190 1.86 -24.29 4.56
CA LYS A 190 1.56 -25.63 5.10
C LYS A 190 2.54 -26.66 4.57
N LEU A 191 2.89 -26.62 3.27
CA LEU A 191 3.87 -27.50 2.66
C LEU A 191 5.27 -27.30 3.26
N ILE A 192 5.72 -26.06 3.37
CA ILE A 192 7.01 -25.73 4.01
C ILE A 192 7.02 -26.19 5.47
N GLY A 193 5.96 -25.91 6.24
CA GLY A 193 5.83 -26.35 7.63
C GLY A 193 5.87 -27.87 7.80
N LYS A 194 5.35 -28.64 6.83
CA LYS A 194 5.46 -30.11 6.81
C LYS A 194 6.88 -30.56 6.51
N LEU A 195 7.58 -29.93 5.56
CA LEU A 195 8.95 -30.26 5.18
C LEU A 195 9.96 -30.00 6.33
N PHE A 196 9.74 -28.99 7.16
CA PHE A 196 10.60 -28.68 8.30
C PHE A 196 10.21 -29.39 9.61
N ARG A 197 9.07 -30.10 9.65
CA ARG A 197 8.67 -30.94 10.80
C ARG A 197 9.11 -32.38 10.72
N ILE A 198 9.79 -32.78 9.64
CA ILE A 198 10.39 -34.09 9.52
C ILE A 198 11.84 -33.99 10.05
N LYS A 199 11.95 -33.92 11.36
CA LYS A 199 13.09 -34.38 12.15
C LYS A 199 12.63 -34.68 13.57
#